data_180758d019b6b6e00950b87f66b629b5
#
_entry.id   180758d019b6b6e00950b87f66b629b5
#
_cell.length_a   1.000
_cell.length_b   1.000
_cell.length_c   1.000
_cell.angle_alpha   90.00
_cell.angle_beta   90.00
_cell.angle_gamma   90.00
#
_symmetry.space_group_name_H-M   'P 1'
#
loop_
_entity.id
_entity.type
_entity.pdbx_description
1 polymer ?
#
loop_
_entity_poly.entity_id
_entity_poly.type
_entity_poly.pdbx_seq_one_letter_code
_entity_poly.pdbx_strand_id
1 'polypeptide(L)'
;AKNLNDIVTVPEGYEATVLYALGDSINPAYGAWDDNNIPSGLSFEYRSGDCHDGMTFFGLNSSTQRYDANVSERGLLVMNHEYINPTFLHPKGPTKVDGRRPEDEVIREVNAHGVSVIESKKDKTSQKVEVVKNSFFNRRITGSTVMDLAGAAAGSTLLATAYSPAARQTRGT
;
A
#
# COMPACT_ATOMS: atom_id res chain seq x y z
N ALA A 1 -18.79 3.92 26.10
CA ALA A 1 -18.22 2.94 27.03
C ALA A 1 -17.26 2.02 26.28
N LYS A 2 -16.14 1.63 26.88
CA LYS A 2 -15.27 0.60 26.31
C LYS A 2 -16.01 -0.74 26.31
N ASN A 3 -15.84 -1.52 25.24
CA ASN A 3 -16.32 -2.89 25.15
C ASN A 3 -15.17 -3.81 24.68
N LEU A 4 -15.35 -5.13 24.81
CA LEU A 4 -14.37 -6.15 24.42
C LEU A 4 -14.76 -6.85 23.10
N ASN A 5 -15.73 -6.30 22.38
CA ASN A 5 -16.12 -6.83 21.09
C ASN A 5 -15.03 -6.53 20.05
N ASP A 6 -14.72 -7.50 19.21
CA ASP A 6 -13.79 -7.33 18.10
C ASP A 6 -14.46 -6.61 16.92
N ILE A 7 -14.82 -5.34 17.16
CA ILE A 7 -15.50 -4.47 16.21
C ILE A 7 -15.03 -3.03 16.37
N VAL A 8 -15.08 -2.28 15.28
CA VAL A 8 -14.91 -0.81 15.32
C VAL A 8 -16.25 -0.22 15.81
N THR A 9 -16.22 0.41 16.99
CA THR A 9 -17.40 1.06 17.56
C THR A 9 -17.42 2.54 17.17
N VAL A 10 -18.47 2.96 16.50
CA VAL A 10 -18.70 4.35 16.07
C VAL A 10 -19.96 4.92 16.75
N PRO A 11 -20.09 6.27 16.83
CA PRO A 11 -21.30 6.91 17.33
C PRO A 11 -22.53 6.58 16.47
N GLU A 12 -23.73 6.80 17.03
CA GLU A 12 -24.98 6.70 16.29
C GLU A 12 -24.96 7.63 15.06
N GLY A 13 -25.44 7.14 13.93
CA GLY A 13 -25.44 7.85 12.64
C GLY A 13 -24.14 7.74 11.85
N TYR A 14 -23.11 7.04 12.38
CA TYR A 14 -21.88 6.75 11.68
C TYR A 14 -21.76 5.25 11.33
N GLU A 15 -21.09 4.98 10.22
CA GLU A 15 -20.75 3.61 9.78
C GLU A 15 -19.22 3.54 9.54
N ALA A 16 -18.59 2.45 9.98
CA ALA A 16 -17.20 2.14 9.65
C ALA A 16 -17.16 1.05 8.59
N THR A 17 -16.45 1.30 7.49
CA THR A 17 -16.26 0.35 6.40
C THR A 17 -14.78 0.22 6.07
N VAL A 18 -14.35 -1.00 5.68
CA VAL A 18 -13.00 -1.21 5.18
C VAL A 18 -12.91 -0.62 3.79
N LEU A 19 -11.98 0.31 3.60
CA LEU A 19 -11.71 0.94 2.30
C LEU A 19 -10.61 0.20 1.53
N TYR A 20 -9.52 -0.12 2.20
CA TYR A 20 -8.31 -0.67 1.60
C TYR A 20 -7.56 -1.51 2.62
N ALA A 21 -7.45 -2.79 2.37
CA ALA A 21 -6.86 -3.76 3.28
C ALA A 21 -5.60 -4.40 2.68
N LEU A 22 -4.76 -4.99 3.54
CA LEU A 22 -3.60 -5.80 3.10
C LEU A 22 -4.01 -6.77 1.98
N GLY A 23 -3.24 -6.76 0.89
CA GLY A 23 -3.46 -7.64 -0.26
C GLY A 23 -4.51 -7.16 -1.26
N ASP A 24 -5.28 -6.11 -0.96
CA ASP A 24 -6.22 -5.51 -1.91
C ASP A 24 -5.50 -5.00 -3.16
N SER A 25 -5.98 -5.39 -4.32
CA SER A 25 -5.42 -4.97 -5.59
C SER A 25 -5.88 -3.57 -5.99
N ILE A 26 -4.93 -2.75 -6.43
CA ILE A 26 -5.16 -1.44 -7.07
C ILE A 26 -5.29 -1.54 -8.60
N ASN A 27 -5.10 -2.74 -9.14
CA ASN A 27 -5.16 -3.02 -10.57
C ASN A 27 -6.17 -4.17 -10.81
N PRO A 28 -7.20 -3.97 -11.64
CA PRO A 28 -8.24 -4.97 -11.89
C PRO A 28 -7.74 -6.27 -12.52
N ALA A 29 -6.53 -6.28 -13.10
CA ALA A 29 -5.91 -7.50 -13.62
C ALA A 29 -5.52 -8.51 -12.54
N TYR A 30 -5.43 -8.07 -11.28
CA TYR A 30 -5.09 -8.93 -10.15
C TYR A 30 -6.34 -9.18 -9.31
N GLY A 31 -6.72 -10.44 -9.16
CA GLY A 31 -7.88 -10.88 -8.36
C GLY A 31 -7.80 -10.46 -6.88
N ALA A 32 -8.87 -10.72 -6.14
CA ALA A 32 -8.90 -10.52 -4.69
C ALA A 32 -7.85 -11.41 -3.98
N TRP A 33 -7.56 -11.08 -2.73
CA TRP A 33 -6.79 -11.96 -1.85
C TRP A 33 -7.53 -13.28 -1.65
N ASP A 34 -6.80 -14.39 -1.63
CA ASP A 34 -7.32 -15.72 -1.36
C ASP A 34 -6.32 -16.49 -0.47
N ASP A 35 -6.72 -16.83 0.75
CA ASP A 35 -5.91 -17.57 1.72
C ASP A 35 -5.59 -19.00 1.26
N ASN A 36 -6.38 -19.56 0.35
CA ASN A 36 -6.15 -20.88 -0.20
C ASN A 36 -5.22 -20.86 -1.41
N ASN A 37 -5.12 -19.72 -2.07
CA ASN A 37 -4.25 -19.50 -3.22
C ASN A 37 -3.57 -18.14 -3.09
N ILE A 38 -2.58 -18.08 -2.22
CA ILE A 38 -1.90 -16.85 -1.84
C ILE A 38 -1.26 -16.19 -3.07
N PRO A 39 -1.56 -14.92 -3.35
CA PRO A 39 -0.98 -14.20 -4.47
C PRO A 39 0.54 -14.17 -4.43
N SER A 40 1.19 -14.24 -5.58
CA SER A 40 2.65 -14.19 -5.69
C SER A 40 3.25 -12.92 -5.08
N GLY A 41 4.48 -13.00 -4.60
CA GLY A 41 5.20 -11.85 -4.04
C GLY A 41 5.32 -10.69 -5.02
N LEU A 42 5.54 -10.96 -6.30
CA LEU A 42 5.59 -9.94 -7.36
C LEU A 42 4.25 -9.21 -7.52
N SER A 43 3.11 -9.87 -7.26
CA SER A 43 1.81 -9.21 -7.38
C SER A 43 1.61 -8.06 -6.38
N PHE A 44 2.43 -8.01 -5.31
CA PHE A 44 2.39 -6.92 -4.32
C PHE A 44 2.93 -5.58 -4.86
N GLU A 45 3.52 -5.55 -6.03
CA GLU A 45 3.73 -4.30 -6.78
C GLU A 45 2.41 -3.61 -7.18
N TYR A 46 1.29 -4.33 -7.08
CA TYR A 46 -0.06 -3.84 -7.41
C TYR A 46 -1.07 -4.10 -6.30
N ARG A 47 -0.61 -4.46 -5.09
CA ARG A 47 -1.48 -4.73 -3.93
C ARG A 47 -1.14 -3.84 -2.76
N SER A 48 -2.11 -3.61 -1.90
CA SER A 48 -1.88 -2.99 -0.60
C SER A 48 -0.82 -3.74 0.18
N GLY A 49 0.07 -2.98 0.79
CA GLY A 49 0.97 -3.49 1.80
C GLY A 49 0.30 -3.64 3.16
N ASP A 50 1.10 -3.94 4.17
CA ASP A 50 0.68 -4.11 5.56
C ASP A 50 0.95 -2.85 6.39
N CYS A 51 0.52 -2.85 7.64
CA CYS A 51 0.79 -1.83 8.66
C CYS A 51 0.68 -0.40 8.11
N HIS A 52 -0.56 -0.02 7.72
CA HIS A 52 -0.87 1.33 7.28
C HIS A 52 -0.61 2.31 8.42
N ASP A 53 0.19 3.35 8.15
CA ASP A 53 0.59 4.35 9.14
C ASP A 53 0.28 5.76 8.66
N GLY A 54 1.29 6.58 8.26
CA GLY A 54 1.06 7.94 7.79
C GLY A 54 0.18 8.00 6.56
N MET A 55 -0.86 8.86 6.62
CA MET A 55 -1.88 8.93 5.59
C MET A 55 -2.26 10.37 5.28
N THR A 56 -2.37 10.72 4.00
CA THR A 56 -2.78 12.05 3.56
C THR A 56 -3.69 11.97 2.33
N PHE A 57 -4.75 12.77 2.33
CA PHE A 57 -5.68 12.90 1.21
C PHE A 57 -5.40 14.17 0.40
N PHE A 58 -5.34 14.03 -0.91
CA PHE A 58 -5.17 15.13 -1.85
C PHE A 58 -6.41 15.22 -2.76
N GLY A 59 -7.24 16.24 -2.58
CA GLY A 59 -8.42 16.46 -3.41
C GLY A 59 -8.06 16.55 -4.89
N LEU A 60 -8.84 15.91 -5.75
CA LEU A 60 -8.61 15.85 -7.20
C LEU A 60 -9.78 16.45 -7.96
N ASN A 61 -9.53 17.59 -8.62
CA ASN A 61 -10.54 18.24 -9.45
C ASN A 61 -10.85 17.37 -10.67
N SER A 62 -12.13 17.04 -10.86
CA SER A 62 -12.59 16.13 -11.92
C SER A 62 -12.41 16.68 -13.33
N SER A 63 -12.44 18.02 -13.50
CA SER A 63 -12.29 18.66 -14.80
C SER A 63 -10.83 18.83 -15.21
N THR A 64 -9.98 19.27 -14.28
CA THR A 64 -8.58 19.58 -14.57
C THR A 64 -7.63 18.42 -14.29
N GLN A 65 -8.08 17.41 -13.56
CA GLN A 65 -7.27 16.27 -13.08
C GLN A 65 -6.05 16.73 -12.26
N ARG A 66 -6.18 17.84 -11.53
CA ARG A 66 -5.14 18.44 -10.70
C ARG A 66 -5.60 18.54 -9.26
N TYR A 67 -4.62 18.69 -8.37
CA TYR A 67 -4.86 18.94 -6.96
C TYR A 67 -5.77 20.18 -6.76
N ASP A 68 -6.73 20.04 -5.88
CA ASP A 68 -7.63 21.10 -5.46
C ASP A 68 -8.02 20.88 -3.99
N ALA A 69 -7.57 21.76 -3.11
CA ALA A 69 -7.80 21.67 -1.67
C ALA A 69 -9.29 21.77 -1.28
N ASN A 70 -10.15 22.27 -2.16
CA ASN A 70 -11.59 22.41 -1.90
C ASN A 70 -12.39 21.16 -2.31
N VAL A 71 -11.75 20.16 -2.92
CA VAL A 71 -12.40 18.91 -3.33
C VAL A 71 -12.17 17.84 -2.26
N SER A 72 -13.27 17.30 -1.70
CA SER A 72 -13.25 16.24 -0.69
C SER A 72 -13.92 14.95 -1.14
N GLU A 73 -14.65 14.98 -2.26
CA GLU A 73 -15.45 13.83 -2.74
C GLU A 73 -14.69 12.88 -3.67
N ARG A 74 -13.55 13.34 -4.19
CA ARG A 74 -12.65 12.58 -5.03
C ARG A 74 -11.23 13.04 -4.78
N GLY A 75 -10.30 12.13 -4.66
CA GLY A 75 -8.91 12.49 -4.47
C GLY A 75 -7.97 11.29 -4.44
N LEU A 76 -6.72 11.59 -4.21
CA LEU A 76 -5.68 10.59 -4.02
C LEU A 76 -5.44 10.42 -2.52
N LEU A 77 -5.61 9.21 -2.04
CA LEU A 77 -5.18 8.81 -0.70
C LEU A 77 -3.77 8.23 -0.83
N VAL A 78 -2.83 8.87 -0.15
CA VAL A 78 -1.43 8.45 -0.09
C VAL A 78 -1.17 7.91 1.31
N MET A 79 -0.65 6.70 1.41
CA MET A 79 -0.34 6.07 2.69
C MET A 79 0.94 5.25 2.61
N ASN A 80 1.72 5.23 3.70
CA ASN A 80 2.85 4.32 3.81
C ASN A 80 2.44 2.99 4.44
N HIS A 81 3.25 1.98 4.16
CA HIS A 81 3.21 0.64 4.72
C HIS A 81 4.51 0.44 5.47
N GLU A 82 4.50 0.78 6.75
CA GLU A 82 5.71 0.92 7.57
C GLU A 82 6.37 -0.42 7.88
N TYR A 83 5.55 -1.45 8.13
CA TYR A 83 6.01 -2.73 8.65
C TYR A 83 5.15 -3.87 8.09
N ILE A 84 5.49 -5.10 8.42
CA ILE A 84 4.72 -6.29 8.06
C ILE A 84 4.42 -7.15 9.28
N ASN A 85 3.27 -7.81 9.27
CA ASN A 85 2.99 -8.95 10.13
C ASN A 85 3.10 -10.24 9.30
N PRO A 86 4.18 -11.03 9.46
CA PRO A 86 4.39 -12.22 8.65
C PRO A 86 3.25 -13.24 8.72
N THR A 87 2.49 -13.29 9.81
CA THR A 87 1.38 -14.24 9.96
C THR A 87 0.15 -13.83 9.12
N PHE A 88 0.01 -12.56 8.76
CA PHE A 88 -1.03 -12.10 7.84
C PHE A 88 -0.63 -12.30 6.38
N LEU A 89 0.66 -12.11 6.05
CA LEU A 89 1.19 -12.35 4.71
C LEU A 89 1.33 -13.84 4.37
N HIS A 90 1.50 -14.68 5.39
CA HIS A 90 1.70 -16.11 5.25
C HIS A 90 0.75 -16.84 6.20
N PRO A 91 -0.48 -17.17 5.80
CA PRO A 91 -1.51 -17.77 6.67
C PRO A 91 -1.10 -19.07 7.37
N LYS A 92 -0.12 -19.78 6.82
CA LYS A 92 0.49 -20.98 7.43
C LYS A 92 1.81 -20.66 8.17
N GLY A 93 2.13 -19.38 8.33
CA GLY A 93 3.41 -18.88 8.81
C GLY A 93 4.52 -18.91 7.74
N PRO A 94 5.59 -18.14 7.98
CA PRO A 94 6.77 -18.16 7.11
C PRO A 94 7.40 -19.53 7.05
N THR A 95 7.79 -19.97 5.85
CA THR A 95 8.34 -21.32 5.63
C THR A 95 9.85 -21.31 5.40
N LYS A 96 10.46 -22.48 5.48
CA LYS A 96 11.86 -22.70 5.09
C LYS A 96 11.97 -23.99 4.28
N VAL A 97 12.75 -23.94 3.21
CA VAL A 97 13.17 -25.08 2.42
C VAL A 97 14.70 -25.17 2.50
N ASP A 98 15.23 -26.29 2.97
CA ASP A 98 16.68 -26.47 3.21
C ASP A 98 17.32 -25.32 4.03
N GLY A 99 16.60 -24.86 5.05
CA GLY A 99 17.04 -23.80 5.95
C GLY A 99 16.91 -22.36 5.38
N ARG A 100 16.48 -22.19 4.14
CA ARG A 100 16.33 -20.91 3.45
C ARG A 100 14.85 -20.53 3.27
N ARG A 101 14.57 -19.23 3.30
CA ARG A 101 13.24 -18.70 2.97
C ARG A 101 12.99 -18.84 1.47
N PRO A 102 11.78 -19.27 1.04
CA PRO A 102 11.39 -19.21 -0.36
C PRO A 102 11.46 -17.77 -0.91
N GLU A 103 11.96 -17.64 -2.13
CA GLU A 103 12.13 -16.33 -2.78
C GLU A 103 10.81 -15.55 -2.88
N ASP A 104 9.72 -16.21 -3.26
CA ASP A 104 8.40 -15.60 -3.39
C ASP A 104 7.88 -15.03 -2.05
N GLU A 105 8.14 -15.72 -0.92
CA GLU A 105 7.78 -15.22 0.40
C GLU A 105 8.58 -13.95 0.74
N VAL A 106 9.89 -13.94 0.46
CA VAL A 106 10.77 -12.79 0.72
C VAL A 106 10.36 -11.61 -0.17
N ILE A 107 10.08 -11.83 -1.44
CA ILE A 107 9.60 -10.79 -2.37
C ILE A 107 8.27 -10.23 -1.88
N ARG A 108 7.35 -11.07 -1.39
CA ARG A 108 6.08 -10.63 -0.82
C ARG A 108 6.28 -9.71 0.37
N GLU A 109 7.15 -10.10 1.31
CA GLU A 109 7.47 -9.29 2.49
C GLU A 109 8.10 -7.95 2.09
N VAL A 110 9.07 -7.95 1.20
CA VAL A 110 9.71 -6.72 0.70
C VAL A 110 8.71 -5.82 0.00
N ASN A 111 7.84 -6.37 -0.86
CA ASN A 111 6.86 -5.59 -1.61
C ASN A 111 5.63 -5.18 -0.77
N ALA A 112 5.42 -5.77 0.40
CA ALA A 112 4.39 -5.33 1.34
C ALA A 112 4.76 -4.04 2.09
N HIS A 113 6.03 -3.61 2.04
CA HIS A 113 6.46 -2.28 2.52
C HIS A 113 6.29 -1.22 1.43
N GLY A 114 6.44 0.04 1.83
CA GLY A 114 6.53 1.19 0.93
C GLY A 114 5.32 2.10 0.97
N VAL A 115 4.86 2.60 -0.18
CA VAL A 115 3.80 3.60 -0.28
C VAL A 115 2.74 3.16 -1.29
N SER A 116 1.46 3.37 -0.93
CA SER A 116 0.33 3.32 -1.88
C SER A 116 -0.13 4.73 -2.23
N VAL A 117 -0.41 4.95 -3.51
CA VAL A 117 -1.22 6.06 -3.99
C VAL A 117 -2.46 5.45 -4.63
N ILE A 118 -3.63 5.74 -4.09
CA ILE A 118 -4.90 5.24 -4.61
C ILE A 118 -5.87 6.39 -4.85
N GLU A 119 -6.56 6.35 -5.98
CA GLU A 119 -7.70 7.24 -6.19
C GLU A 119 -8.90 6.69 -5.42
N SER A 120 -9.51 7.54 -4.63
CA SER A 120 -10.78 7.27 -3.96
C SER A 120 -11.84 8.28 -4.37
N LYS A 121 -13.07 7.85 -4.38
CA LYS A 121 -14.24 8.70 -4.64
C LYS A 121 -15.37 8.34 -3.70
N LYS A 122 -16.17 9.34 -3.37
CA LYS A 122 -17.43 9.16 -2.65
C LYS A 122 -18.54 8.84 -3.62
N ASP A 123 -19.21 7.73 -3.42
CA ASP A 123 -20.43 7.40 -4.17
C ASP A 123 -21.58 8.31 -3.72
N LYS A 124 -22.25 8.95 -4.69
CA LYS A 124 -23.28 9.97 -4.41
C LYS A 124 -24.56 9.36 -3.80
N THR A 125 -24.82 8.10 -4.08
CA THR A 125 -26.04 7.40 -3.64
C THR A 125 -25.83 6.77 -2.27
N SER A 126 -24.81 5.93 -2.13
CA SER A 126 -24.51 5.21 -0.89
C SER A 126 -23.75 6.07 0.13
N GLN A 127 -23.19 7.21 -0.29
CA GLN A 127 -22.32 8.07 0.51
C GLN A 127 -21.02 7.37 0.97
N LYS A 128 -20.74 6.16 0.52
CA LYS A 128 -19.53 5.39 0.84
C LYS A 128 -18.35 5.86 0.01
N VAL A 129 -17.17 5.82 0.61
CA VAL A 129 -15.91 6.04 -0.12
C VAL A 129 -15.45 4.72 -0.71
N GLU A 130 -15.04 4.74 -1.97
CA GLU A 130 -14.60 3.57 -2.72
C GLU A 130 -13.26 3.82 -3.42
N VAL A 131 -12.44 2.78 -3.54
CA VAL A 131 -11.22 2.82 -4.35
C VAL A 131 -11.58 2.69 -5.83
N VAL A 132 -11.07 3.60 -6.65
CA VAL A 132 -11.19 3.55 -8.12
C VAL A 132 -10.10 2.62 -8.66
N LYS A 133 -10.36 1.31 -8.72
CA LYS A 133 -9.36 0.28 -9.07
C LYS A 133 -8.70 0.45 -10.44
N ASN A 134 -9.34 1.11 -11.39
CA ASN A 134 -8.80 1.34 -12.74
C ASN A 134 -8.29 2.78 -12.93
N SER A 135 -7.88 3.45 -11.87
CA SER A 135 -7.37 4.81 -11.97
C SER A 135 -5.94 4.82 -12.53
N PHE A 136 -5.69 5.75 -13.45
CA PHE A 136 -4.34 6.08 -13.94
C PHE A 136 -3.41 6.55 -12.82
N PHE A 137 -3.96 7.09 -11.74
CA PHE A 137 -3.18 7.60 -10.61
C PHE A 137 -2.74 6.50 -9.63
N ASN A 138 -3.36 5.32 -9.68
CA ASN A 138 -3.02 4.25 -8.76
C ASN A 138 -1.61 3.73 -9.01
N ARG A 139 -0.83 3.67 -7.95
CA ARG A 139 0.52 3.10 -7.98
C ARG A 139 1.01 2.66 -6.61
N ARG A 140 1.92 1.75 -6.63
CA ARG A 140 2.73 1.33 -5.49
C ARG A 140 4.17 1.75 -5.69
N ILE A 141 4.80 2.23 -4.64
CA ILE A 141 6.24 2.31 -4.48
C ILE A 141 6.56 1.30 -3.38
N THR A 142 7.25 0.22 -3.73
CA THR A 142 7.51 -0.90 -2.81
C THR A 142 8.97 -0.95 -2.40
N GLY A 143 9.33 -1.81 -1.46
CA GLY A 143 10.71 -2.06 -1.09
C GLY A 143 11.59 -2.54 -2.26
N SER A 144 11.00 -3.03 -3.36
CA SER A 144 11.72 -3.40 -4.59
C SER A 144 11.86 -2.25 -5.59
N THR A 145 11.09 -1.17 -5.45
CA THR A 145 11.11 -0.05 -6.40
C THR A 145 12.44 0.71 -6.30
N VAL A 146 13.11 0.84 -7.42
CA VAL A 146 14.36 1.62 -7.50
C VAL A 146 14.03 3.11 -7.54
N MET A 147 14.60 3.88 -6.63
CA MET A 147 14.40 5.31 -6.48
C MET A 147 15.72 6.06 -6.69
N ASP A 148 15.69 7.13 -7.46
CA ASP A 148 16.84 8.00 -7.62
C ASP A 148 16.99 8.94 -6.41
N LEU A 149 18.22 9.05 -5.90
CA LEU A 149 18.55 9.97 -4.83
C LEU A 149 18.87 11.35 -5.43
N ALA A 150 18.21 12.37 -4.94
CA ALA A 150 18.40 13.76 -5.35
C ALA A 150 18.78 14.65 -4.15
N GLY A 151 19.19 15.89 -4.43
CA GLY A 151 19.57 16.87 -3.41
C GLY A 151 21.02 16.76 -2.95
N ALA A 152 21.36 17.42 -1.85
CA ALA A 152 22.74 17.57 -1.38
C ALA A 152 23.44 16.25 -1.01
N ALA A 153 22.70 15.23 -0.65
CA ALA A 153 23.21 13.90 -0.28
C ALA A 153 23.42 12.97 -1.51
N ALA A 154 22.92 13.35 -2.68
CA ALA A 154 23.02 12.51 -3.89
C ALA A 154 24.48 12.20 -4.23
N GLY A 155 24.80 10.92 -4.38
CA GLY A 155 26.15 10.45 -4.68
C GLY A 155 27.11 10.39 -3.50
N SER A 156 26.66 10.67 -2.28
CA SER A 156 27.47 10.47 -1.06
C SER A 156 27.79 8.99 -0.87
N THR A 157 29.08 8.66 -0.67
CA THR A 157 29.51 7.29 -0.41
C THR A 157 28.94 6.71 0.91
N LEU A 158 28.50 7.57 1.83
CA LEU A 158 27.83 7.17 3.06
C LEU A 158 26.46 6.53 2.81
N LEU A 159 25.85 6.77 1.66
CA LEU A 159 24.59 6.17 1.23
C LEU A 159 24.79 4.86 0.44
N ALA A 160 26.03 4.46 0.18
CA ALA A 160 26.33 3.22 -0.52
C ALA A 160 25.96 2.02 0.37
N THR A 161 25.21 1.09 -0.20
CA THR A 161 24.80 -0.17 0.44
C THR A 161 25.04 -1.34 -0.51
N ALA A 162 24.91 -2.58 0.00
CA ALA A 162 24.95 -3.77 -0.86
C ALA A 162 23.87 -3.75 -1.95
N TYR A 163 22.75 -3.05 -1.71
CA TYR A 163 21.63 -2.93 -2.65
C TYR A 163 21.71 -1.70 -3.57
N SER A 164 22.49 -0.71 -3.17
CA SER A 164 22.74 0.52 -3.94
C SER A 164 24.19 0.94 -3.85
N PRO A 165 25.11 0.17 -4.45
CA PRO A 165 26.55 0.42 -4.30
C PRO A 165 27.03 1.73 -4.95
N ALA A 166 26.29 2.26 -5.92
CA ALA A 166 26.62 3.53 -6.58
C ALA A 166 26.19 4.78 -5.79
N ALA A 167 25.51 4.62 -4.65
CA ALA A 167 24.97 5.71 -3.84
C ALA A 167 24.09 6.74 -4.60
N ARG A 168 23.54 6.33 -5.73
CA ARG A 168 22.67 7.17 -6.59
C ARG A 168 21.20 6.76 -6.53
N GLN A 169 20.94 5.55 -6.06
CA GLN A 169 19.61 4.97 -5.99
C GLN A 169 19.39 4.26 -4.65
N THR A 170 18.15 4.18 -4.23
CA THR A 170 17.72 3.41 -3.08
C THR A 170 16.47 2.59 -3.44
N ARG A 171 15.99 1.77 -2.52
CA ARG A 171 14.71 1.08 -2.66
C ARG A 171 13.61 1.91 -2.01
N GLY A 172 12.38 1.77 -2.50
CA GLY A 172 11.23 2.55 -2.05
C GLY A 172 10.59 1.96 -0.79
N THR A 173 11.18 2.25 0.35
CA THR A 173 10.62 1.87 1.67
C THR A 173 10.32 3.10 2.50
#